data_c7e4f20d510a83ac5567d099138bab23
#
_entry.id   c7e4f20d510a83ac5567d099138bab23
#
_cell.length_a   1.000
_cell.length_b   1.000
_cell.length_c   1.000
_cell.angle_alpha   90.00
_cell.angle_beta   90.00
_cell.angle_gamma   90.00
#
_symmetry.space_group_name_H-M   'P 1'
#
loop_
_entity.id
_entity.type
_entity.pdbx_description
1 polymer ?
#
loop_
_entity_poly.entity_id
_entity_poly.type
_entity_poly.pdbx_seq_one_letter_code
_entity_poly.pdbx_strand_id
1 'polypeptide(L)'
;MADSEARLFDATGKNIGSYKLEVMDTFWKRFMGLMGRPEMPIGDAALFRNCSSIHMFFIKIPLDVIWYGPATPDGHAPILAVSRDVKPWQLSFGPKHTQGCLEVAAGTVPISLDSIEILTASSDRLKATVIPPDYRDVVRDRIQVTRCSDTAAHLGGAAALVHGRAL
;
A
#
# COMPACT_ATOMS: atom_id res chain seq x y z
N MET A 1 -13.94 -21.90 -8.08
CA MET A 1 -12.74 -21.16 -8.58
C MET A 1 -12.13 -20.51 -7.36
N ALA A 2 -10.83 -20.66 -7.13
CA ALA A 2 -10.19 -19.93 -6.03
C ALA A 2 -10.16 -18.44 -6.39
N ASP A 3 -10.80 -17.62 -5.58
CA ASP A 3 -10.78 -16.17 -5.76
C ASP A 3 -9.37 -15.65 -5.47
N SER A 4 -8.91 -14.67 -6.25
CA SER A 4 -7.65 -13.98 -5.98
C SER A 4 -7.85 -13.01 -4.83
N GLU A 5 -6.92 -12.98 -3.87
CA GLU A 5 -7.01 -12.18 -2.64
C GLU A 5 -5.66 -11.54 -2.32
N ALA A 6 -5.68 -10.33 -1.78
CA ALA A 6 -4.53 -9.73 -1.09
C ALA A 6 -4.84 -9.65 0.40
N ARG A 7 -4.00 -10.28 1.22
CA ARG A 7 -4.05 -10.18 2.68
C ARG A 7 -3.14 -9.07 3.16
N LEU A 8 -3.59 -8.33 4.14
CA LEU A 8 -2.94 -7.13 4.66
C LEU A 8 -2.36 -7.44 6.04
N PHE A 9 -1.13 -7.01 6.28
CA PHE A 9 -0.43 -7.23 7.54
C PHE A 9 0.12 -5.92 8.10
N ASP A 10 0.10 -5.79 9.41
CA ASP A 10 0.80 -4.73 10.13
C ASP A 10 2.27 -5.10 10.40
N ALA A 11 3.03 -4.16 10.98
CA ALA A 11 4.45 -4.36 11.30
C ALA A 11 4.72 -5.46 12.34
N THR A 12 3.70 -5.97 13.02
CA THR A 12 3.81 -7.11 13.93
C THR A 12 3.58 -8.45 13.23
N GLY A 13 3.22 -8.43 11.93
CA GLY A 13 2.82 -9.60 11.15
C GLY A 13 1.38 -10.07 11.40
N LYS A 14 0.58 -9.25 12.10
CA LYS A 14 -0.85 -9.54 12.30
C LYS A 14 -1.64 -9.22 11.05
N ASN A 15 -2.50 -10.15 10.62
CA ASN A 15 -3.46 -9.87 9.55
C ASN A 15 -4.49 -8.83 10.02
N ILE A 16 -4.60 -7.73 9.25
CA ILE A 16 -5.48 -6.59 9.53
C ILE A 16 -6.60 -6.43 8.51
N GLY A 17 -6.73 -7.34 7.54
CA GLY A 17 -7.79 -7.36 6.55
C GLY A 17 -7.38 -8.00 5.24
N SER A 18 -8.27 -7.94 4.26
CA SER A 18 -7.99 -8.41 2.91
C SER A 18 -8.78 -7.63 1.86
N TYR A 19 -8.30 -7.71 0.60
CA TYR A 19 -8.99 -7.26 -0.58
C TYR A 19 -9.21 -8.41 -1.55
N LYS A 20 -10.42 -8.49 -2.13
CA LYS A 20 -10.66 -9.33 -3.31
C LYS A 20 -9.98 -8.72 -4.51
N LEU A 21 -9.20 -9.52 -5.25
CA LEU A 21 -8.39 -9.01 -6.35
C LEU A 21 -9.03 -9.24 -7.71
N GLU A 22 -9.09 -8.18 -8.50
CA GLU A 22 -9.21 -8.24 -9.95
C GLU A 22 -7.80 -8.09 -10.54
N VAL A 23 -7.26 -9.16 -11.14
CA VAL A 23 -5.90 -9.15 -11.69
C VAL A 23 -5.91 -8.53 -13.10
N MET A 24 -5.14 -7.45 -13.28
CA MET A 24 -4.98 -6.75 -14.55
C MET A 24 -3.81 -7.36 -15.34
N ASP A 25 -4.01 -8.59 -15.83
CA ASP A 25 -2.98 -9.45 -16.46
C ASP A 25 -2.90 -9.33 -17.97
N THR A 26 -3.95 -8.83 -18.65
CA THR A 26 -3.97 -8.66 -20.09
C THR A 26 -3.76 -7.19 -20.48
N PHE A 27 -3.28 -6.96 -21.72
CA PHE A 27 -3.10 -5.61 -22.27
C PHE A 27 -4.39 -4.78 -22.15
N TRP A 28 -5.54 -5.35 -22.54
CA TRP A 28 -6.82 -4.65 -22.49
C TRP A 28 -7.28 -4.33 -21.07
N LYS A 29 -7.14 -5.29 -20.13
CA LYS A 29 -7.44 -5.03 -18.71
C LYS A 29 -6.54 -3.93 -18.15
N ARG A 30 -5.25 -3.94 -18.47
CA ARG A 30 -4.31 -2.89 -18.05
C ARG A 30 -4.63 -1.54 -18.67
N PHE A 31 -4.98 -1.51 -19.95
CA PHE A 31 -5.33 -0.29 -20.67
C PHE A 31 -6.64 0.32 -20.18
N MET A 32 -7.68 -0.49 -20.05
CA MET A 32 -8.99 -0.04 -19.57
C MET A 32 -9.00 0.19 -18.06
N GLY A 33 -8.30 -0.64 -17.28
CA GLY A 33 -8.20 -0.55 -15.82
C GLY A 33 -9.55 -0.29 -15.18
N LEU A 34 -9.62 0.80 -14.42
CA LEU A 34 -10.85 1.28 -13.77
C LEU A 34 -11.57 2.38 -14.57
N MET A 35 -11.16 2.62 -15.83
CA MET A 35 -11.76 3.66 -16.67
C MET A 35 -13.27 3.45 -16.82
N GLY A 36 -14.02 4.54 -16.66
CA GLY A 36 -15.47 4.54 -16.84
C GLY A 36 -16.27 3.93 -15.69
N ARG A 37 -15.65 3.25 -14.72
CA ARG A 37 -16.36 2.68 -13.57
C ARG A 37 -16.95 3.79 -12.71
N PRO A 38 -18.21 3.65 -12.27
CA PRO A 38 -18.85 4.66 -11.42
C PRO A 38 -18.38 4.60 -9.97
N GLU A 39 -17.90 3.44 -9.52
CA GLU A 39 -17.46 3.17 -8.15
C GLU A 39 -16.39 2.07 -8.09
N MET A 40 -15.67 2.00 -6.97
CA MET A 40 -14.81 0.90 -6.56
C MET A 40 -15.38 0.35 -5.25
N PRO A 41 -15.90 -0.89 -5.23
CA PRO A 41 -16.47 -1.47 -4.01
C PRO A 41 -15.43 -1.54 -2.89
N ILE A 42 -15.88 -1.26 -1.65
CA ILE A 42 -15.02 -1.44 -0.47
C ILE A 42 -14.69 -2.93 -0.33
N GLY A 43 -13.41 -3.24 -0.18
CA GLY A 43 -12.92 -4.62 -0.10
C GLY A 43 -12.48 -5.21 -1.42
N ASP A 44 -12.68 -4.51 -2.55
CA ASP A 44 -12.13 -4.89 -3.85
C ASP A 44 -10.83 -4.13 -4.15
N ALA A 45 -9.95 -4.75 -4.92
CA ALA A 45 -8.72 -4.12 -5.43
C ALA A 45 -8.41 -4.56 -6.85
N ALA A 46 -7.91 -3.61 -7.66
CA ALA A 46 -7.31 -3.91 -8.95
C ALA A 46 -5.80 -4.09 -8.79
N LEU A 47 -5.28 -5.27 -9.16
CA LEU A 47 -3.87 -5.60 -9.06
C LEU A 47 -3.15 -5.37 -10.38
N PHE A 48 -2.15 -4.50 -10.38
CA PHE A 48 -1.24 -4.27 -11.49
C PHE A 48 0.16 -4.75 -11.13
N ARG A 49 0.61 -5.84 -11.74
CA ARG A 49 1.98 -6.36 -11.60
C ARG A 49 2.93 -5.60 -12.54
N ASN A 50 4.20 -5.46 -12.15
CA ASN A 50 5.23 -4.76 -12.93
C ASN A 50 4.76 -3.36 -13.36
N CYS A 51 4.24 -2.60 -12.41
CA CYS A 51 3.69 -1.27 -12.61
C CYS A 51 4.24 -0.32 -11.57
N SER A 52 4.96 0.71 -11.99
CA SER A 52 5.56 1.73 -11.13
C SER A 52 4.93 3.11 -11.30
N SER A 53 3.92 3.23 -12.16
CA SER A 53 3.16 4.46 -12.36
C SER A 53 1.75 4.16 -12.81
N ILE A 54 0.82 5.01 -12.42
CA ILE A 54 -0.56 4.96 -12.86
C ILE A 54 -1.01 6.32 -13.36
N HIS A 55 -2.06 6.31 -14.16
CA HIS A 55 -2.78 7.51 -14.57
C HIS A 55 -4.27 7.38 -14.23
N MET A 56 -4.85 8.49 -13.81
CA MET A 56 -6.28 8.57 -13.47
C MET A 56 -7.11 9.15 -14.63
N PHE A 57 -6.62 9.05 -15.88
CA PHE A 57 -7.35 9.53 -17.05
C PHE A 57 -8.60 8.69 -17.25
N PHE A 58 -9.74 9.37 -17.46
CA PHE A 58 -11.06 8.75 -17.63
C PHE A 58 -11.57 7.93 -16.43
N ILE A 59 -10.86 7.92 -15.30
CA ILE A 59 -11.35 7.41 -14.03
C ILE A 59 -12.17 8.52 -13.38
N LYS A 60 -13.34 8.17 -12.83
CA LYS A 60 -14.32 9.14 -12.31
C LYS A 60 -14.29 9.27 -10.79
N ILE A 61 -13.60 8.39 -10.12
CA ILE A 61 -13.57 8.25 -8.66
C ILE A 61 -12.14 8.43 -8.14
N PRO A 62 -11.95 8.98 -6.93
CA PRO A 62 -10.64 8.99 -6.29
C PRO A 62 -10.25 7.59 -5.83
N LEU A 63 -8.97 7.28 -5.83
CA LEU A 63 -8.42 5.98 -5.43
C LEU A 63 -7.27 6.15 -4.45
N ASP A 64 -7.10 5.16 -3.56
CA ASP A 64 -5.83 4.94 -2.89
C ASP A 64 -5.00 3.95 -3.71
N VAL A 65 -3.70 4.17 -3.79
CA VAL A 65 -2.77 3.30 -4.52
C VAL A 65 -1.70 2.79 -3.58
N ILE A 66 -1.68 1.48 -3.39
CA ILE A 66 -0.71 0.78 -2.55
C ILE A 66 0.44 0.31 -3.44
N TRP A 67 1.63 0.88 -3.26
CA TRP A 67 2.84 0.50 -3.98
C TRP A 67 3.60 -0.54 -3.19
N TYR A 68 3.81 -1.74 -3.77
CA TYR A 68 4.50 -2.82 -3.09
C TYR A 68 5.84 -3.17 -3.76
N GLY A 69 6.75 -3.66 -2.95
CA GLY A 69 8.10 -4.06 -3.35
C GLY A 69 8.23 -5.54 -3.69
N PRO A 70 9.48 -6.03 -3.87
CA PRO A 70 9.75 -7.43 -4.10
C PRO A 70 9.23 -8.32 -2.98
N ALA A 71 8.63 -9.45 -3.35
CA ALA A 71 8.19 -10.44 -2.37
C ALA A 71 9.39 -11.10 -1.68
N THR A 72 9.27 -11.30 -0.39
CA THR A 72 10.19 -12.08 0.43
C THR A 72 9.98 -13.58 0.22
N PRO A 73 10.92 -14.46 0.63
CA PRO A 73 10.80 -15.91 0.45
C PRO A 73 9.55 -16.53 1.10
N ASP A 74 9.01 -15.91 2.14
CA ASP A 74 7.78 -16.29 2.82
C ASP A 74 6.49 -15.83 2.09
N GLY A 75 6.64 -15.09 0.97
CA GLY A 75 5.54 -14.67 0.11
C GLY A 75 4.95 -13.31 0.45
N HIS A 76 5.48 -12.60 1.45
CA HIS A 76 5.07 -11.25 1.79
C HIS A 76 5.78 -10.21 0.92
N ALA A 77 5.05 -9.22 0.44
CA ALA A 77 5.59 -8.07 -0.26
C ALA A 77 5.46 -6.82 0.64
N PRO A 78 6.56 -6.13 0.95
CA PRO A 78 6.51 -4.94 1.79
C PRO A 78 5.84 -3.78 1.06
N ILE A 79 5.15 -2.93 1.79
CA ILE A 79 4.57 -1.71 1.26
C ILE A 79 5.65 -0.63 1.22
N LEU A 80 5.89 -0.10 0.03
CA LEU A 80 6.87 0.95 -0.20
C LEU A 80 6.29 2.34 0.03
N ALA A 81 5.04 2.54 -0.42
CA ALA A 81 4.29 3.77 -0.26
C ALA A 81 2.80 3.54 -0.45
N VAL A 82 2.00 4.48 0.05
CA VAL A 82 0.57 4.59 -0.26
C VAL A 82 0.31 6.00 -0.75
N SER A 83 -0.11 6.11 -2.02
CA SER A 83 -0.63 7.37 -2.56
C SER A 83 -2.11 7.44 -2.23
N ARG A 84 -2.48 8.33 -1.31
CA ARG A 84 -3.87 8.44 -0.85
C ARG A 84 -4.64 9.45 -1.65
N ASP A 85 -5.91 9.15 -1.87
CA ASP A 85 -6.90 10.07 -2.47
C ASP A 85 -6.42 10.67 -3.81
N VAL A 86 -5.84 9.81 -4.67
CA VAL A 86 -5.41 10.22 -6.02
C VAL A 86 -6.64 10.55 -6.82
N LYS A 87 -6.73 11.83 -7.23
CA LYS A 87 -7.91 12.38 -7.92
C LYS A 87 -7.96 12.00 -9.39
N PRO A 88 -9.15 11.98 -10.00
CA PRO A 88 -9.29 11.91 -11.47
C PRO A 88 -8.31 12.86 -12.18
N TRP A 89 -7.78 12.40 -13.33
CA TRP A 89 -6.84 13.15 -14.18
C TRP A 89 -5.44 13.38 -13.62
N GLN A 90 -5.12 12.85 -12.45
CA GLN A 90 -3.78 12.89 -11.87
C GLN A 90 -2.91 11.73 -12.36
N LEU A 91 -1.61 11.87 -12.15
CA LEU A 91 -0.60 10.83 -12.27
C LEU A 91 -0.09 10.50 -10.86
N SER A 92 0.21 9.22 -10.62
CA SER A 92 0.88 8.79 -9.39
C SER A 92 2.02 7.84 -9.73
N PHE A 93 3.11 7.93 -8.97
CA PHE A 93 4.33 7.19 -9.20
C PHE A 93 4.72 6.43 -7.95
N GLY A 94 5.06 5.16 -8.12
CA GLY A 94 5.66 4.36 -7.06
C GLY A 94 7.13 4.74 -6.84
N PRO A 95 7.65 4.55 -5.63
CA PRO A 95 9.07 4.75 -5.34
C PRO A 95 9.95 3.74 -6.08
N LYS A 96 11.27 3.94 -5.99
CA LYS A 96 12.26 3.00 -6.53
C LYS A 96 12.00 1.58 -5.98
N HIS A 97 12.24 0.56 -6.79
CA HIS A 97 12.00 -0.86 -6.49
C HIS A 97 10.53 -1.30 -6.43
N THR A 98 9.59 -0.46 -6.82
CA THR A 98 8.18 -0.88 -6.96
C THR A 98 8.05 -2.04 -7.93
N GLN A 99 7.40 -3.13 -7.48
CA GLN A 99 7.09 -4.31 -8.28
C GLN A 99 5.65 -4.30 -8.83
N GLY A 100 4.81 -3.44 -8.29
CA GLY A 100 3.45 -3.27 -8.74
C GLY A 100 2.62 -2.45 -7.76
N CYS A 101 1.34 -2.35 -8.05
CA CYS A 101 0.42 -1.64 -7.18
C CYS A 101 -0.95 -2.32 -7.08
N LEU A 102 -1.66 -1.97 -6.01
CA LEU A 102 -3.09 -2.21 -5.88
C LEU A 102 -3.80 -0.85 -5.89
N GLU A 103 -4.82 -0.74 -6.73
CA GLU A 103 -5.76 0.38 -6.72
C GLU A 103 -7.02 -0.04 -5.94
N VAL A 104 -7.40 0.76 -4.95
CA VAL A 104 -8.53 0.49 -4.05
C VAL A 104 -9.36 1.76 -3.86
N ALA A 105 -10.56 1.62 -3.32
CA ALA A 105 -11.40 2.78 -2.99
C ALA A 105 -10.66 3.73 -2.03
N ALA A 106 -10.73 5.04 -2.28
CA ALA A 106 -10.07 6.04 -1.46
C ALA A 106 -10.52 5.96 0.02
N GLY A 107 -9.58 6.09 0.94
CA GLY A 107 -9.83 6.06 2.38
C GLY A 107 -9.99 4.67 2.99
N THR A 108 -9.80 3.59 2.21
CA THR A 108 -9.97 2.22 2.71
C THR A 108 -8.66 1.55 3.17
N VAL A 109 -7.50 2.13 2.82
CA VAL A 109 -6.20 1.56 3.20
C VAL A 109 -5.91 1.81 4.68
N PRO A 110 -5.69 0.76 5.51
CA PRO A 110 -5.31 0.93 6.90
C PRO A 110 -4.02 1.73 7.06
N ILE A 111 -3.93 2.55 8.12
CA ILE A 111 -2.72 3.36 8.42
C ILE A 111 -1.57 2.44 8.83
N SER A 112 -1.87 1.35 9.53
CA SER A 112 -0.90 0.37 10.04
C SER A 112 -0.42 -0.65 9.00
N LEU A 113 -0.81 -0.50 7.72
CA LEU A 113 -0.41 -1.42 6.67
C LEU A 113 1.11 -1.40 6.44
N ASP A 114 1.76 -2.54 6.58
CA ASP A 114 3.21 -2.72 6.41
C ASP A 114 3.55 -3.63 5.23
N SER A 115 2.86 -4.75 5.12
CA SER A 115 3.10 -5.74 4.06
C SER A 115 1.81 -6.38 3.56
N ILE A 116 1.89 -7.01 2.38
CA ILE A 116 0.79 -7.76 1.77
C ILE A 116 1.26 -9.15 1.33
N GLU A 117 0.35 -10.12 1.37
CA GLU A 117 0.46 -11.41 0.70
C GLU A 117 -0.54 -11.45 -0.46
N ILE A 118 -0.08 -11.70 -1.69
CA ILE A 118 -0.93 -11.78 -2.87
C ILE A 118 -1.14 -13.23 -3.25
N LEU A 119 -2.37 -13.69 -3.14
CA LEU A 119 -2.83 -15.03 -3.50
C LEU A 119 -3.64 -14.95 -4.79
N THR A 120 -3.18 -15.59 -5.86
CA THR A 120 -3.90 -15.66 -7.12
C THR A 120 -4.36 -17.08 -7.43
N ALA A 121 -5.49 -17.23 -8.13
CA ALA A 121 -6.09 -18.50 -8.48
C ALA A 121 -5.21 -19.42 -9.34
N SER A 122 -4.33 -18.86 -10.16
CA SER A 122 -3.23 -19.60 -10.77
C SER A 122 -2.10 -19.65 -9.75
N SER A 123 -1.65 -20.81 -9.34
CA SER A 123 -0.59 -21.16 -8.36
C SER A 123 0.68 -20.27 -8.34
N ASP A 124 0.61 -19.09 -8.89
CA ASP A 124 1.63 -18.06 -8.96
C ASP A 124 1.52 -17.14 -7.73
N ARG A 125 1.96 -17.65 -6.57
CA ARG A 125 2.43 -16.76 -5.52
C ARG A 125 3.44 -15.82 -6.14
N LEU A 126 3.47 -14.57 -5.71
CA LEU A 126 4.54 -13.65 -6.11
C LEU A 126 5.87 -14.40 -5.95
N LYS A 127 6.52 -14.72 -7.07
CA LYS A 127 7.82 -15.41 -7.02
C LYS A 127 8.77 -14.52 -6.26
N ALA A 128 9.42 -15.08 -5.26
CA ALA A 128 10.47 -14.38 -4.53
C ALA A 128 11.49 -13.81 -5.54
N THR A 129 11.51 -12.52 -5.66
CA THR A 129 12.52 -11.81 -6.48
C THR A 129 13.75 -11.64 -5.61
N VAL A 130 14.93 -11.81 -6.20
CA VAL A 130 16.19 -11.51 -5.50
C VAL A 130 16.14 -10.07 -5.02
N ILE A 131 16.10 -9.87 -3.71
CA ILE A 131 16.06 -8.56 -3.08
C ILE A 131 17.42 -7.88 -3.31
N PRO A 132 17.50 -6.75 -4.02
CA PRO A 132 18.75 -6.03 -4.21
C PRO A 132 19.35 -5.64 -2.84
N PRO A 133 20.67 -5.64 -2.68
CA PRO A 133 21.30 -5.32 -1.39
C PRO A 133 20.96 -3.92 -0.86
N ASP A 134 20.76 -2.95 -1.74
CA ASP A 134 20.34 -1.58 -1.42
C ASP A 134 18.88 -1.48 -0.90
N TYR A 135 18.06 -2.48 -1.17
CA TYR A 135 16.68 -2.53 -0.69
C TYR A 135 16.57 -2.80 0.81
N ARG A 136 17.52 -3.57 1.38
CA ARG A 136 17.55 -3.86 2.82
C ARG A 136 17.73 -2.59 3.66
N ASP A 137 18.44 -1.62 3.13
CA ASP A 137 18.69 -0.33 3.80
C ASP A 137 17.43 0.56 3.76
N VAL A 138 16.69 0.56 2.65
CA VAL A 138 15.43 1.30 2.51
C VAL A 138 14.37 0.82 3.51
N VAL A 139 14.28 -0.49 3.74
CA VAL A 139 13.36 -1.06 4.75
C VAL A 139 13.83 -0.73 6.16
N ARG A 140 15.14 -0.77 6.42
CA ARG A 140 15.74 -0.47 7.71
C ARG A 140 15.55 0.98 8.14
N ASP A 141 15.73 1.93 7.23
CA ASP A 141 15.51 3.35 7.46
C ASP A 141 14.04 3.67 7.76
N ARG A 142 13.11 2.95 7.14
CA ARG A 142 11.68 3.09 7.42
C ARG A 142 11.30 2.68 8.83
N ILE A 143 11.86 1.56 9.32
CA ILE A 143 11.63 1.07 10.69
C ILE A 143 12.18 2.08 11.71
N GLN A 144 13.30 2.75 11.42
CA GLN A 144 13.87 3.79 12.27
C GLN A 144 13.02 5.07 12.31
N VAL A 145 12.51 5.52 11.16
CA VAL A 145 11.66 6.72 11.06
C VAL A 145 10.33 6.53 11.80
N THR A 146 9.72 5.34 11.72
CA THR A 146 8.50 5.04 12.45
C THR A 146 8.73 5.03 13.97
N ARG A 147 9.87 4.51 14.45
CA ARG A 147 10.22 4.53 15.88
C ARG A 147 10.53 5.94 16.40
N CYS A 148 11.09 6.82 15.59
CA CYS A 148 11.34 8.21 15.99
C CYS A 148 10.05 9.04 16.12
N SER A 149 9.05 8.83 15.27
CA SER A 149 7.78 9.53 15.33
C SER A 149 6.94 9.14 16.55
N ASP A 150 6.99 7.87 16.96
CA ASP A 150 6.26 7.40 18.14
C ASP A 150 6.87 7.91 19.46
N THR A 151 8.19 8.12 19.50
CA THR A 151 8.88 8.65 20.70
C THR A 151 8.63 10.16 20.87
N ALA A 152 8.46 10.91 19.78
CA ALA A 152 8.16 12.34 19.84
C ALA A 152 6.73 12.64 20.30
N ALA A 153 5.78 11.76 20.03
CA ALA A 153 4.39 11.90 20.46
C ALA A 153 4.19 11.67 21.98
N HIS A 154 5.12 10.98 22.63
CA HIS A 154 5.02 10.69 24.09
C HIS A 154 5.72 11.72 24.99
N LEU A 155 6.52 12.65 24.44
CA LEU A 155 7.24 13.68 25.23
C LEU A 155 6.58 15.07 25.20
N GLY A 156 5.45 15.26 24.51
CA GLY A 156 4.73 16.53 24.38
C GLY A 156 3.67 16.81 25.44
N GLY A 157 3.51 15.96 26.47
CA GLY A 157 2.39 16.02 27.40
C GLY A 157 2.71 16.36 28.86
N ALA A 158 3.82 17.00 29.18
CA ALA A 158 4.12 17.36 30.57
C ALA A 158 4.97 18.63 30.71
N ALA A 159 4.41 19.78 30.42
CA ALA A 159 4.93 21.06 30.93
C ALA A 159 3.94 22.22 30.72
N ALA A 160 2.88 22.27 31.54
CA ALA A 160 2.18 23.51 31.79
C ALA A 160 1.31 23.40 33.04
N LEU A 161 1.89 23.55 34.22
CA LEU A 161 1.17 24.00 35.42
C LEU A 161 2.17 24.25 36.55
N VAL A 162 2.76 25.41 36.60
CA VAL A 162 3.10 26.15 37.84
C VAL A 162 3.46 27.57 37.43
N HIS A 163 2.59 28.53 37.63
CA HIS A 163 2.84 29.90 38.14
C HIS A 163 1.51 30.63 38.29
N GLY A 164 0.97 30.53 39.45
CA GLY A 164 -0.08 31.41 39.94
C GLY A 164 0.33 31.87 41.34
N ARG A 165 0.67 32.89 41.44
CA ARG A 165 0.92 34.03 42.22
C ARG A 165 0.15 34.21 43.51
N ALA A 166 0.87 34.50 44.58
CA ALA A 166 0.42 35.29 45.72
C ALA A 166 0.44 36.82 45.43
N LEU A 167 -0.62 37.50 45.74
CA LEU A 167 -0.85 38.72 46.49
C LEU A 167 -2.32 39.08 46.39
#